data_6875961e77269256bfddf29fdaef3880
#
_entry.id   6875961e77269256bfddf29fdaef3880
#
_cell.length_a   1.000
_cell.length_b   1.000
_cell.length_c   1.000
_cell.angle_alpha   90.00
_cell.angle_beta   90.00
_cell.angle_gamma   90.00
#
_symmetry.space_group_name_H-M   'P 1'
#
loop_
_entity.id
_entity.type
_entity.pdbx_description
1 polymer ?
#
loop_
_entity_poly.entity_id
_entity_poly.type
_entity_poly.pdbx_seq_one_letter_code
_entity_poly.pdbx_strand_id
1 'polypeptide(L)'
;GVSAQQSHFFSAHTRGFRGGYASSRHSFSVSPIASLPGRNAEMQRDAWYSSERDAAELASPEAVGRYAAQRALSRLGSRKIATTQCPVLFESTLAAGLLGGFVQAVSGGSLYRKSSFLLDSLGKMVFPKHIDILEDPFVLRGKGSSPFDEEGVRVAPRKVVQGGRVQGYFLSSYSA
;
A
#
# COMPACT_ATOMS: atom_id res chain seq x y z
N GLY A 1 14.63 1.35 13.71
CA GLY A 1 14.76 2.68 13.09
C GLY A 1 13.61 3.58 13.50
N VAL A 2 13.91 4.87 13.62
CA VAL A 2 12.92 5.94 13.91
C VAL A 2 13.10 7.01 12.85
N SER A 3 12.00 7.55 12.32
CA SER A 3 12.03 8.69 11.42
C SER A 3 10.88 9.65 11.67
N ALA A 4 11.16 10.95 11.50
CA ALA A 4 10.17 12.00 11.46
C ALA A 4 10.47 12.87 10.24
N GLN A 5 9.49 13.08 9.40
CA GLN A 5 9.61 13.85 8.18
C GLN A 5 8.49 14.90 8.12
N GLN A 6 8.87 16.11 7.76
CA GLN A 6 7.95 17.18 7.36
C GLN A 6 8.33 17.61 5.95
N SER A 7 7.35 17.82 5.09
CA SER A 7 7.54 18.25 3.72
C SER A 7 6.51 19.30 3.33
N HIS A 8 6.94 20.20 2.47
CA HIS A 8 6.08 21.15 1.78
C HIS A 8 6.22 20.88 0.30
N PHE A 9 5.12 20.51 -0.32
CA PHE A 9 5.06 20.34 -1.76
C PHE A 9 4.46 21.59 -2.37
N PHE A 10 5.08 22.09 -3.44
CA PHE A 10 4.57 23.20 -4.23
C PHE A 10 4.73 22.86 -5.71
N SER A 11 3.67 23.09 -6.49
CA SER A 11 3.69 22.91 -7.94
C SER A 11 3.11 24.13 -8.63
N ALA A 12 3.70 24.49 -9.77
CA ALA A 12 3.20 25.53 -10.64
C ALA A 12 3.53 25.20 -12.10
N HIS A 13 2.68 25.59 -13.03
CA HIS A 13 2.95 25.43 -14.46
C HIS A 13 2.44 26.63 -15.27
N THR A 14 2.89 26.74 -16.52
CA THR A 14 2.64 27.90 -17.40
C THR A 14 1.17 28.09 -17.76
N ARG A 15 0.30 27.09 -17.56
CA ARG A 15 -1.15 27.20 -17.76
C ARG A 15 -1.90 27.82 -16.57
N GLY A 16 -1.16 28.43 -15.62
CA GLY A 16 -1.71 29.23 -14.51
C GLY A 16 -1.95 28.48 -13.21
N PHE A 17 -1.75 27.16 -13.14
CA PHE A 17 -1.87 26.44 -11.87
C PHE A 17 -0.74 26.83 -10.91
N ARG A 18 -1.12 27.06 -9.65
CA ARG A 18 -0.21 27.21 -8.52
C ARG A 18 -0.87 26.57 -7.31
N GLY A 19 -0.20 25.64 -6.69
CA GLY A 19 -0.74 24.97 -5.52
C GLY A 19 0.36 24.36 -4.66
N GLY A 20 0.09 24.21 -3.37
CA GLY A 20 1.00 23.59 -2.44
C GLY A 20 0.29 23.09 -1.20
N TYR A 21 0.91 22.13 -0.52
CA TYR A 21 0.43 21.60 0.74
C TYR A 21 1.58 21.09 1.59
N ALA A 22 1.36 21.10 2.90
CA ALA A 22 2.28 20.52 3.86
C ALA A 22 1.87 19.08 4.18
N SER A 23 2.83 18.22 4.47
CA SER A 23 2.58 16.89 4.98
C SER A 23 3.64 16.49 6.00
N SER A 24 3.28 15.57 6.90
CA SER A 24 4.17 14.98 7.88
C SER A 24 4.08 13.46 7.82
N ARG A 25 5.14 12.79 8.24
CA ARG A 25 5.16 11.36 8.47
C ARG A 25 6.08 11.03 9.62
N HIS A 26 5.57 10.27 10.56
CA HIS A 26 6.31 9.75 11.71
C HIS A 26 6.27 8.24 11.62
N SER A 27 7.40 7.59 11.84
CA SER A 27 7.44 6.13 11.83
C SER A 27 8.57 5.60 12.68
N PHE A 28 8.36 4.40 13.18
CA PHE A 28 9.42 3.59 13.74
C PHE A 28 9.20 2.11 13.40
N SER A 29 10.29 1.37 13.36
CA SER A 29 10.29 -0.05 13.05
C SER A 29 11.34 -0.79 13.84
N VAL A 30 11.12 -2.08 14.03
CA VAL A 30 12.08 -2.99 14.65
C VAL A 30 12.09 -4.31 13.87
N SER A 31 13.28 -4.90 13.73
CA SER A 31 13.47 -6.16 13.03
C SER A 31 14.33 -7.10 13.88
N PRO A 32 13.73 -7.83 14.83
CA PRO A 32 14.44 -8.80 15.67
C PRO A 32 14.84 -10.04 14.87
N ILE A 33 15.89 -10.70 15.34
CA ILE A 33 16.33 -12.01 14.90
C ILE A 33 16.08 -13.00 16.05
N ALA A 34 15.31 -14.04 15.77
CA ALA A 34 15.10 -15.16 16.67
C ALA A 34 16.00 -16.32 16.25
N SER A 35 16.60 -17.03 17.22
CA SER A 35 17.42 -18.22 16.95
C SER A 35 17.09 -19.36 17.89
N LEU A 36 17.19 -20.60 17.39
CA LEU A 36 17.19 -21.79 18.23
C LEU A 36 18.54 -21.92 18.96
N PRO A 37 18.59 -22.56 20.13
CA PRO A 37 19.86 -22.84 20.80
C PRO A 37 20.69 -23.85 20.00
N GLY A 38 22.03 -23.69 20.01
CA GLY A 38 22.96 -24.63 19.41
C GLY A 38 23.88 -24.00 18.36
N ARG A 39 24.95 -24.76 18.02
CA ARG A 39 25.91 -24.35 16.96
C ARG A 39 25.25 -24.59 15.59
N ASN A 40 25.26 -23.59 14.69
CA ASN A 40 24.53 -23.58 13.41
C ASN A 40 23.01 -23.64 13.56
N ALA A 41 22.48 -23.05 14.61
CA ALA A 41 21.06 -23.00 14.88
C ALA A 41 20.30 -22.24 13.78
N GLU A 42 19.07 -22.66 13.53
CA GLU A 42 18.16 -21.91 12.67
C GLU A 42 17.97 -20.50 13.22
N MET A 43 18.05 -19.49 12.33
CA MET A 43 17.73 -18.11 12.64
C MET A 43 16.61 -17.62 11.72
N GLN A 44 15.67 -16.90 12.30
CA GLN A 44 14.57 -16.29 11.56
C GLN A 44 14.48 -14.80 11.90
N ARG A 45 14.12 -14.01 10.92
CA ARG A 45 13.92 -12.57 11.06
C ARG A 45 12.51 -12.21 10.62
N ASP A 46 11.89 -11.32 11.34
CA ASP A 46 10.70 -10.60 10.87
C ASP A 46 10.75 -9.16 11.40
N ALA A 47 9.86 -8.32 10.92
CA ALA A 47 9.81 -6.92 11.27
C ALA A 47 8.38 -6.49 11.57
N TRP A 48 8.26 -5.44 12.37
CA TRP A 48 7.02 -4.71 12.53
C TRP A 48 7.28 -3.22 12.65
N TYR A 49 6.26 -2.41 12.36
CA TYR A 49 6.39 -0.97 12.35
C TYR A 49 5.07 -0.28 12.69
N SER A 50 5.18 0.99 13.05
CA SER A 50 4.07 1.94 13.07
C SER A 50 4.47 3.15 12.23
N SER A 51 3.53 3.69 11.46
CA SER A 51 3.79 4.84 10.60
C SER A 51 2.51 5.64 10.44
N GLU A 52 2.51 6.90 10.88
CA GLU A 52 1.35 7.78 10.85
C GLU A 52 1.74 9.21 10.45
N ARG A 53 0.76 10.03 10.08
CA ARG A 53 0.96 11.45 9.81
C ARG A 53 1.06 12.27 11.08
N ASP A 54 0.43 11.81 12.16
CA ASP A 54 0.49 12.42 13.49
C ASP A 54 1.27 11.48 14.43
N ALA A 55 2.28 12.00 15.10
CA ALA A 55 3.10 11.22 16.03
C ALA A 55 2.27 10.64 17.20
N ALA A 56 1.20 11.33 17.60
CA ALA A 56 0.31 10.87 18.67
C ALA A 56 -0.51 9.61 18.30
N GLU A 57 -0.63 9.30 17.01
CA GLU A 57 -1.35 8.12 16.50
C GLU A 57 -0.44 6.90 16.34
N LEU A 58 0.85 7.03 16.58
CA LEU A 58 1.75 5.89 16.53
C LEU A 58 1.40 4.86 17.62
N ALA A 59 1.47 3.59 17.25
CA ALA A 59 1.36 2.50 18.24
C ALA A 59 2.47 2.61 19.30
N SER A 60 2.24 2.04 20.48
CA SER A 60 3.30 2.07 21.51
C SER A 60 4.54 1.28 21.07
N PRO A 61 5.76 1.75 21.37
CA PRO A 61 7.01 1.04 21.02
C PRO A 61 7.05 -0.39 21.57
N GLU A 62 6.51 -0.60 22.78
CA GLU A 62 6.44 -1.92 23.41
C GLU A 62 5.53 -2.88 22.62
N ALA A 63 4.37 -2.40 22.13
CA ALA A 63 3.45 -3.20 21.33
C ALA A 63 4.11 -3.61 20.01
N VAL A 64 4.76 -2.68 19.32
CA VAL A 64 5.46 -2.95 18.06
C VAL A 64 6.63 -3.91 18.29
N GLY A 65 7.43 -3.71 19.35
CA GLY A 65 8.54 -4.58 19.68
C GLY A 65 8.10 -6.00 20.02
N ARG A 66 7.06 -6.14 20.84
CA ARG A 66 6.49 -7.43 21.23
C ARG A 66 5.94 -8.19 20.02
N TYR A 67 5.19 -7.51 19.16
CA TYR A 67 4.62 -8.13 17.98
C TYR A 67 5.69 -8.55 16.97
N ALA A 68 6.71 -7.71 16.73
CA ALA A 68 7.85 -8.05 15.88
C ALA A 68 8.61 -9.30 16.38
N ALA A 69 8.84 -9.37 17.72
CA ALA A 69 9.48 -10.54 18.34
C ALA A 69 8.63 -11.80 18.17
N GLN A 70 7.32 -11.73 18.42
CA GLN A 70 6.41 -12.84 18.23
C GLN A 70 6.39 -13.34 16.77
N ARG A 71 6.40 -12.44 15.80
CA ARG A 71 6.51 -12.77 14.38
C ARG A 71 7.80 -13.52 14.06
N ALA A 72 8.95 -13.02 14.53
CA ALA A 72 10.24 -13.68 14.32
C ALA A 72 10.28 -15.09 14.94
N LEU A 73 9.79 -15.22 16.18
CA LEU A 73 9.70 -16.51 16.89
C LEU A 73 8.79 -17.51 16.17
N SER A 74 7.65 -17.07 15.67
CA SER A 74 6.69 -17.95 14.98
C SER A 74 7.20 -18.53 13.67
N ARG A 75 8.31 -18.01 13.13
CA ARG A 75 8.95 -18.49 11.91
C ARG A 75 10.00 -19.59 12.18
N LEU A 76 10.39 -19.81 13.44
CA LEU A 76 11.30 -20.88 13.80
C LEU A 76 10.65 -22.25 13.58
N GLY A 77 11.44 -23.24 13.17
CA GLY A 77 10.96 -24.57 12.83
C GLY A 77 10.22 -24.63 11.49
N SER A 78 10.46 -23.68 10.60
CA SER A 78 9.85 -23.64 9.26
C SER A 78 10.27 -24.87 8.45
N ARG A 79 9.33 -25.42 7.66
CA ARG A 79 9.56 -26.59 6.82
C ARG A 79 8.97 -26.39 5.43
N LYS A 80 9.56 -27.07 4.46
CA LYS A 80 9.01 -27.13 3.10
C LYS A 80 7.70 -27.93 3.10
N ILE A 81 6.73 -27.47 2.37
CA ILE A 81 5.50 -28.18 2.07
C ILE A 81 5.48 -28.55 0.59
N ALA A 82 4.74 -29.62 0.24
CA ALA A 82 4.54 -30.02 -1.14
C ALA A 82 3.71 -28.97 -1.89
N THR A 83 3.88 -28.89 -3.21
CA THR A 83 3.00 -28.11 -4.08
C THR A 83 1.56 -28.56 -3.87
N THR A 84 0.67 -27.63 -3.59
CA THR A 84 -0.72 -27.93 -3.28
C THR A 84 -1.65 -26.84 -3.77
N GLN A 85 -2.92 -27.17 -3.93
CA GLN A 85 -3.98 -26.22 -4.21
C GLN A 85 -4.91 -26.19 -2.98
N CYS A 86 -5.03 -25.04 -2.36
CA CYS A 86 -5.85 -24.86 -1.17
C CYS A 86 -6.36 -23.40 -1.06
N PRO A 87 -7.39 -23.16 -0.26
CA PRO A 87 -7.76 -21.80 0.14
C PRO A 87 -6.59 -21.12 0.84
N VAL A 88 -6.40 -19.80 0.57
CA VAL A 88 -5.33 -18.99 1.16
C VAL A 88 -5.93 -17.79 1.88
N LEU A 89 -5.60 -17.67 3.16
CA LEU A 89 -5.91 -16.47 3.94
C LEU A 89 -4.69 -15.52 3.92
N PHE A 90 -4.89 -14.34 3.39
CA PHE A 90 -3.86 -13.29 3.41
C PHE A 90 -3.98 -12.45 4.68
N GLU A 91 -2.89 -12.28 5.40
CA GLU A 91 -2.79 -11.30 6.47
C GLU A 91 -3.12 -9.89 5.91
N SER A 92 -3.83 -9.06 6.69
CA SER A 92 -4.33 -7.75 6.23
C SER A 92 -3.24 -6.84 5.64
N THR A 93 -2.04 -6.87 6.22
CA THR A 93 -0.88 -6.11 5.72
C THR A 93 -0.38 -6.59 4.36
N LEU A 94 -0.54 -7.87 4.05
CA LEU A 94 -0.17 -8.47 2.76
C LEU A 94 -1.31 -8.35 1.74
N ALA A 95 -2.56 -8.37 2.19
CA ALA A 95 -3.73 -8.21 1.34
C ALA A 95 -3.72 -6.87 0.58
N ALA A 96 -3.19 -5.80 1.19
CA ALA A 96 -2.98 -4.52 0.52
C ALA A 96 -2.10 -4.64 -0.74
N GLY A 97 -1.13 -5.58 -0.76
CA GLY A 97 -0.28 -5.85 -1.93
C GLY A 97 -1.07 -6.39 -3.13
N LEU A 98 -2.14 -7.15 -2.90
CA LEU A 98 -3.03 -7.63 -3.97
C LEU A 98 -3.74 -6.47 -4.65
N LEU A 99 -4.23 -5.48 -3.86
CA LEU A 99 -4.82 -4.25 -4.40
C LEU A 99 -3.78 -3.44 -5.17
N GLY A 100 -2.54 -3.36 -4.68
CA GLY A 100 -1.43 -2.72 -5.39
C GLY A 100 -1.19 -3.34 -6.76
N GLY A 101 -1.27 -4.67 -6.88
CA GLY A 101 -1.19 -5.38 -8.17
C GLY A 101 -2.31 -4.99 -9.13
N PHE A 102 -3.54 -4.86 -8.64
CA PHE A 102 -4.67 -4.35 -9.43
C PHE A 102 -4.44 -2.90 -9.88
N VAL A 103 -4.10 -1.99 -8.96
CA VAL A 103 -3.82 -0.57 -9.27
C VAL A 103 -2.75 -0.46 -10.35
N GLN A 104 -1.65 -1.22 -10.23
CA GLN A 104 -0.59 -1.25 -11.24
C GLN A 104 -1.11 -1.75 -12.61
N ALA A 105 -1.95 -2.78 -12.62
CA ALA A 105 -2.49 -3.33 -13.85
C ALA A 105 -3.43 -2.36 -14.59
N VAL A 106 -4.20 -1.52 -13.86
CA VAL A 106 -5.09 -0.51 -14.44
C VAL A 106 -4.49 0.90 -14.44
N SER A 107 -3.18 1.03 -14.26
CA SER A 107 -2.49 2.31 -14.39
C SER A 107 -2.29 2.67 -15.87
N GLY A 108 -2.40 3.97 -16.19
CA GLY A 108 -2.27 4.48 -17.56
C GLY A 108 -0.99 4.05 -18.25
N GLY A 109 0.15 4.07 -17.54
CA GLY A 109 1.43 3.61 -18.09
C GLY A 109 1.45 2.12 -18.46
N SER A 110 0.80 1.25 -17.67
CA SER A 110 0.70 -0.19 -17.98
C SER A 110 -0.24 -0.44 -19.16
N LEU A 111 -1.36 0.27 -19.20
CA LEU A 111 -2.33 0.17 -20.29
C LEU A 111 -1.75 0.70 -21.60
N TYR A 112 -1.11 1.86 -21.59
CA TYR A 112 -0.48 2.47 -22.77
C TYR A 112 0.58 1.54 -23.38
N ARG A 113 1.44 0.96 -22.58
CA ARG A 113 2.48 0.00 -23.03
C ARG A 113 1.93 -1.38 -23.34
N LYS A 114 0.63 -1.62 -23.19
CA LYS A 114 -0.01 -2.94 -23.35
C LYS A 114 0.66 -4.04 -22.51
N SER A 115 1.20 -3.66 -21.34
CA SER A 115 1.88 -4.57 -20.39
C SER A 115 0.98 -5.00 -19.23
N SER A 116 -0.32 -4.97 -19.44
CA SER A 116 -1.33 -5.34 -18.45
C SER A 116 -2.20 -6.48 -18.93
N PHE A 117 -2.57 -7.37 -18.01
CA PHE A 117 -3.59 -8.40 -18.24
C PHE A 117 -5.03 -7.85 -18.13
N LEU A 118 -5.19 -6.58 -17.71
CA LEU A 118 -6.49 -5.89 -17.59
C LEU A 118 -6.72 -4.85 -18.71
N LEU A 119 -6.12 -5.06 -19.88
CA LEU A 119 -6.45 -4.27 -21.07
C LEU A 119 -7.95 -4.40 -21.36
N ASP A 120 -8.58 -3.27 -21.74
CA ASP A 120 -10.00 -3.19 -22.10
C ASP A 120 -10.94 -3.76 -21.02
N SER A 121 -10.55 -3.64 -19.74
CA SER A 121 -11.32 -4.17 -18.61
C SER A 121 -12.43 -3.24 -18.12
N LEU A 122 -12.57 -2.03 -18.66
CA LEU A 122 -13.63 -1.09 -18.28
C LEU A 122 -15.01 -1.73 -18.46
N GLY A 123 -15.85 -1.70 -17.41
CA GLY A 123 -17.16 -2.33 -17.37
C GLY A 123 -17.14 -3.86 -17.19
N LYS A 124 -15.96 -4.51 -17.28
CA LYS A 124 -15.85 -5.96 -17.10
C LYS A 124 -15.75 -6.36 -15.62
N MET A 125 -16.24 -7.55 -15.32
CA MET A 125 -16.15 -8.17 -14.00
C MET A 125 -14.74 -8.72 -13.81
N VAL A 126 -13.98 -8.18 -12.84
CA VAL A 126 -12.62 -8.63 -12.49
C VAL A 126 -12.51 -9.10 -11.05
N PHE A 127 -13.48 -8.78 -10.23
CA PHE A 127 -13.60 -9.22 -8.84
C PHE A 127 -14.97 -9.83 -8.58
N PRO A 128 -15.15 -10.58 -7.48
CA PRO A 128 -16.46 -11.00 -7.01
C PRO A 128 -17.39 -9.80 -6.77
N LYS A 129 -18.70 -10.00 -6.93
CA LYS A 129 -19.72 -8.93 -6.86
C LYS A 129 -19.75 -8.16 -5.53
N HIS A 130 -19.23 -8.73 -4.46
CA HIS A 130 -19.18 -8.08 -3.13
C HIS A 130 -17.98 -7.14 -2.95
N ILE A 131 -17.12 -7.00 -3.96
CA ILE A 131 -15.93 -6.14 -3.89
C ILE A 131 -16.24 -4.79 -4.54
N ASP A 132 -16.10 -3.74 -3.73
CA ASP A 132 -16.04 -2.35 -4.17
C ASP A 132 -14.67 -1.78 -3.81
N ILE A 133 -14.09 -0.98 -4.71
CA ILE A 133 -12.83 -0.26 -4.47
C ILE A 133 -13.10 1.22 -4.70
N LEU A 134 -12.95 2.01 -3.63
CA LEU A 134 -13.08 3.45 -3.62
C LEU A 134 -11.70 4.09 -3.58
N GLU A 135 -11.46 5.06 -4.44
CA GLU A 135 -10.37 6.02 -4.32
C GLU A 135 -10.91 7.28 -3.63
N ASP A 136 -10.33 7.63 -2.48
CA ASP A 136 -10.67 8.85 -1.76
C ASP A 136 -9.38 9.63 -1.43
N PRO A 137 -9.08 10.72 -2.17
CA PRO A 137 -7.89 11.53 -1.94
C PRO A 137 -8.01 12.48 -0.74
N PHE A 138 -9.15 12.53 -0.06
CA PHE A 138 -9.43 13.48 1.02
C PHE A 138 -9.58 12.83 2.40
N VAL A 139 -9.20 11.58 2.55
CA VAL A 139 -9.16 10.93 3.87
C VAL A 139 -8.26 11.74 4.80
N LEU A 140 -8.81 12.25 5.89
CA LEU A 140 -8.06 13.02 6.87
C LEU A 140 -6.91 12.17 7.42
N ARG A 141 -5.68 12.74 7.41
CA ARG A 141 -4.44 12.04 7.77
C ARG A 141 -4.14 10.80 6.92
N GLY A 142 -4.87 10.58 5.83
CA GLY A 142 -4.61 9.51 4.88
C GLY A 142 -3.20 9.61 4.28
N LYS A 143 -2.46 8.51 4.28
CA LYS A 143 -1.04 8.51 3.86
C LYS A 143 -0.83 8.88 2.39
N GLY A 144 -1.84 8.64 1.53
CA GLY A 144 -1.84 8.99 0.12
C GLY A 144 -2.73 10.19 -0.24
N SER A 145 -3.34 10.85 0.75
CA SER A 145 -4.24 11.97 0.48
C SER A 145 -3.48 13.20 0.01
N SER A 146 -4.01 13.86 -1.02
CA SER A 146 -3.48 15.10 -1.59
C SER A 146 -4.61 15.91 -2.23
N PRO A 147 -4.52 17.26 -2.25
CA PRO A 147 -5.56 18.12 -2.83
C PRO A 147 -5.55 18.17 -4.36
N PHE A 148 -4.47 17.76 -5.00
CA PHE A 148 -4.26 17.68 -6.44
C PHE A 148 -3.16 16.65 -6.74
N ASP A 149 -3.09 16.20 -7.98
CA ASP A 149 -2.08 15.24 -8.44
C ASP A 149 -0.74 15.95 -8.82
N GLU A 150 0.23 15.18 -9.26
CA GLU A 150 1.55 15.69 -9.63
C GLU A 150 1.53 16.65 -10.83
N GLU A 151 0.46 16.60 -11.64
CA GLU A 151 0.26 17.50 -12.79
C GLU A 151 -0.56 18.75 -12.43
N GLY A 152 -1.00 18.89 -11.17
CA GLY A 152 -1.86 19.97 -10.69
C GLY A 152 -3.33 19.80 -11.06
N VAL A 153 -3.74 18.61 -11.46
CA VAL A 153 -5.14 18.29 -11.78
C VAL A 153 -5.91 18.04 -10.48
N ARG A 154 -7.11 18.58 -10.41
CA ARG A 154 -8.00 18.39 -9.27
C ARG A 154 -8.36 16.92 -9.13
N VAL A 155 -8.16 16.38 -7.94
CA VAL A 155 -8.58 15.03 -7.56
C VAL A 155 -10.01 15.03 -6.98
N ALA A 156 -10.67 13.89 -7.01
CA ALA A 156 -12.01 13.70 -6.44
C ALA A 156 -12.22 12.24 -6.03
N PRO A 157 -13.04 11.99 -5.01
CA PRO A 157 -13.44 10.63 -4.67
C PRO A 157 -14.16 9.97 -5.85
N ARG A 158 -13.84 8.70 -6.12
CA ARG A 158 -14.50 7.92 -7.17
C ARG A 158 -14.48 6.44 -6.86
N LYS A 159 -15.46 5.71 -7.40
CA LYS A 159 -15.44 4.26 -7.38
C LYS A 159 -14.59 3.76 -8.55
N VAL A 160 -13.53 3.04 -8.25
CA VAL A 160 -12.66 2.38 -9.25
C VAL A 160 -13.20 1.02 -9.63
N VAL A 161 -13.77 0.31 -8.65
CA VAL A 161 -14.52 -0.94 -8.85
C VAL A 161 -15.85 -0.83 -8.12
N GLN A 162 -16.92 -1.24 -8.76
CA GLN A 162 -18.23 -1.32 -8.16
C GLN A 162 -18.89 -2.67 -8.49
N GLY A 163 -19.31 -3.40 -7.47
CA GLY A 163 -19.90 -4.72 -7.64
C GLY A 163 -19.01 -5.67 -8.44
N GLY A 164 -17.69 -5.61 -8.22
CA GLY A 164 -16.69 -6.39 -8.93
C GLY A 164 -16.33 -5.90 -10.34
N ARG A 165 -17.01 -4.85 -10.86
CA ARG A 165 -16.77 -4.32 -12.22
C ARG A 165 -15.87 -3.10 -12.18
N VAL A 166 -14.89 -3.04 -13.07
CA VAL A 166 -14.02 -1.88 -13.25
C VAL A 166 -14.83 -0.69 -13.76
N GLN A 167 -14.77 0.43 -13.03
CA GLN A 167 -15.46 1.67 -13.38
C GLN A 167 -14.50 2.75 -13.91
N GLY A 168 -13.21 2.59 -13.71
CA GLY A 168 -12.22 3.56 -14.14
C GLY A 168 -10.79 3.08 -13.98
N TYR A 169 -9.89 3.75 -14.67
CA TYR A 169 -8.45 3.52 -14.65
C TYR A 169 -7.74 4.64 -13.89
N PHE A 170 -6.48 4.42 -13.48
CA PHE A 170 -5.62 5.45 -12.92
C PHE A 170 -4.79 6.06 -14.05
N LEU A 171 -5.26 7.20 -14.57
CA LEU A 171 -4.68 7.86 -15.73
C LEU A 171 -3.99 9.17 -15.31
N SER A 172 -2.90 9.52 -15.98
CA SER A 172 -2.37 10.87 -16.06
C SER A 172 -2.91 11.58 -17.31
N SER A 173 -2.70 12.88 -17.45
CA SER A 173 -3.07 13.62 -18.65
C SER A 173 -2.42 13.07 -19.92
N TYR A 174 -1.24 12.45 -19.79
CA TYR A 174 -0.53 11.80 -20.90
C TYR A 174 -1.16 10.48 -21.35
N SER A 175 -1.77 9.75 -20.43
CA SER A 175 -2.30 8.39 -20.67
C SER A 175 -3.83 8.32 -20.73
N ALA A 176 -4.51 9.47 -20.67
CA ALA A 176 -5.97 9.60 -20.73
C ALA A 176 -6.51 9.51 -22.17
#